data_fb48060f48f71326d2fe91389b8f8bf4
#
_entry.id   fb48060f48f71326d2fe91389b8f8bf4
#
_cell.length_a   1.000
_cell.length_b   1.000
_cell.length_c   1.000
_cell.angle_alpha   90.00
_cell.angle_beta   90.00
_cell.angle_gamma   90.00
#
_symmetry.space_group_name_H-M   'P 1'
#
loop_
_entity.id
_entity.type
_entity.pdbx_description
1 polymer ?
#
loop_
_entity_poly.entity_id
_entity_poly.type
_entity_poly.pdbx_seq_one_letter_code
_entity_poly.pdbx_strand_id
1 'polypeptide(L)'
;MKYFVVADVHGFYYELINALNEKEFNPKDENHKLIVCGDLMDRGPEAVQLQNYILELMEKDKVVLIKGNHEDLIQDFLINIGVYTFRIRDTHHYSNGTVDTCEQLAGMSDYDILHNPLEFVTKMINTPFIKTIIPAMKNYFETENYIFVHGWIPCIVDKTEYPNTPKPTKYEYDPNWRSASEEQWESARWFNGM
;
A
#
# COMPACT_ATOMS: atom_id res chain seq x y z
N MET A 1 -22.52 -9.77 -7.72
CA MET A 1 -21.56 -8.70 -7.34
C MET A 1 -20.69 -8.40 -8.53
N LYS A 2 -20.61 -7.13 -8.97
CA LYS A 2 -19.66 -6.65 -9.99
C LYS A 2 -18.48 -6.01 -9.27
N TYR A 3 -17.30 -6.55 -9.49
CA TYR A 3 -16.07 -6.02 -8.94
C TYR A 3 -15.39 -5.11 -9.94
N PHE A 4 -14.95 -3.96 -9.47
CA PHE A 4 -14.07 -3.03 -10.17
C PHE A 4 -12.71 -3.14 -9.52
N VAL A 5 -11.66 -3.40 -10.30
CA VAL A 5 -10.34 -3.71 -9.76
C VAL A 5 -9.34 -2.67 -10.26
N VAL A 6 -8.58 -2.11 -9.35
CA VAL A 6 -7.46 -1.20 -9.64
C VAL A 6 -6.25 -1.64 -8.82
N ALA A 7 -5.07 -1.29 -9.30
CA ALA A 7 -3.81 -1.47 -8.59
C ALA A 7 -2.98 -0.20 -8.73
N ASP A 8 -2.03 0.01 -7.83
CA ASP A 8 -1.00 1.04 -7.95
C ASP A 8 -1.61 2.45 -8.19
N VAL A 9 -2.58 2.84 -7.35
CA VAL A 9 -3.28 4.14 -7.46
C VAL A 9 -2.34 5.30 -7.16
N HIS A 10 -1.40 5.10 -6.23
CA HIS A 10 -0.29 6.00 -5.98
C HIS A 10 -0.68 7.47 -5.75
N GLY A 11 -1.74 7.74 -5.00
CA GLY A 11 -2.12 9.11 -4.66
C GLY A 11 -2.76 9.91 -5.82
N PHE A 12 -3.03 9.28 -6.99
CA PHE A 12 -3.67 9.91 -8.16
C PHE A 12 -5.21 9.78 -8.06
N TYR A 13 -5.80 10.62 -7.22
CA TYR A 13 -7.24 10.59 -6.95
C TYR A 13 -8.09 10.90 -8.18
N TYR A 14 -7.75 11.94 -8.94
CA TYR A 14 -8.58 12.36 -10.07
C TYR A 14 -8.55 11.35 -11.21
N GLU A 15 -7.41 10.71 -11.46
CA GLU A 15 -7.26 9.64 -12.43
C GLU A 15 -8.10 8.43 -12.04
N LEU A 16 -8.08 8.05 -10.76
CA LEU A 16 -8.93 6.98 -10.24
C LEU A 16 -10.42 7.29 -10.47
N ILE A 17 -10.88 8.50 -10.09
CA ILE A 17 -12.28 8.89 -10.25
C ILE A 17 -12.69 8.88 -11.73
N ASN A 18 -11.84 9.38 -12.62
CA ASN A 18 -12.10 9.37 -14.06
C ASN A 18 -12.23 7.93 -14.58
N ALA A 19 -11.30 7.05 -14.23
CA ALA A 19 -11.34 5.64 -14.63
C ALA A 19 -12.59 4.90 -14.07
N LEU A 20 -12.96 5.16 -12.83
CA LEU A 20 -14.17 4.58 -12.22
C LEU A 20 -15.44 5.07 -12.90
N ASN A 21 -15.51 6.35 -13.26
CA ASN A 21 -16.66 6.93 -13.99
C ASN A 21 -16.77 6.34 -15.41
N GLU A 22 -15.68 6.20 -16.13
CA GLU A 22 -15.64 5.57 -17.46
C GLU A 22 -16.12 4.10 -17.42
N LYS A 23 -15.89 3.40 -16.32
CA LYS A 23 -16.34 2.02 -16.10
C LYS A 23 -17.71 1.93 -15.44
N GLU A 24 -18.37 3.06 -15.22
CA GLU A 24 -19.70 3.16 -14.62
C GLU A 24 -19.76 2.59 -13.17
N PHE A 25 -18.66 2.74 -12.40
CA PHE A 25 -18.69 2.41 -10.99
C PHE A 25 -19.68 3.33 -10.25
N ASN A 26 -20.64 2.74 -9.56
CA ASN A 26 -21.61 3.47 -8.75
C ASN A 26 -21.57 2.97 -7.31
N PRO A 27 -21.03 3.76 -6.35
CA PRO A 27 -20.98 3.35 -4.95
C PRO A 27 -22.35 3.26 -4.26
N LYS A 28 -23.44 3.70 -4.92
CA LYS A 28 -24.81 3.54 -4.43
C LYS A 28 -25.46 2.23 -4.91
N ASP A 29 -24.87 1.58 -5.92
CA ASP A 29 -25.35 0.28 -6.38
C ASP A 29 -24.85 -0.81 -5.42
N GLU A 30 -25.77 -1.56 -4.82
CA GLU A 30 -25.44 -2.62 -3.86
C GLU A 30 -24.58 -3.73 -4.49
N ASN A 31 -24.69 -3.91 -5.80
CA ASN A 31 -23.93 -4.92 -6.53
C ASN A 31 -22.55 -4.47 -7.01
N HIS A 32 -22.15 -3.22 -6.75
CA HIS A 32 -20.83 -2.71 -7.10
C HIS A 32 -19.89 -2.71 -5.89
N LYS A 33 -18.66 -3.17 -6.09
CA LYS A 33 -17.59 -3.12 -5.09
C LYS A 33 -16.25 -2.87 -5.76
N LEU A 34 -15.47 -1.95 -5.23
CA LEU A 34 -14.09 -1.67 -5.66
C LEU A 34 -13.12 -2.60 -4.94
N ILE A 35 -12.13 -3.11 -5.65
CA ILE A 35 -10.97 -3.79 -5.06
C ILE A 35 -9.74 -2.96 -5.43
N VAL A 36 -8.97 -2.53 -4.43
CA VAL A 36 -7.69 -1.84 -4.60
C VAL A 36 -6.58 -2.82 -4.25
N CYS A 37 -5.78 -3.18 -5.24
CA CYS A 37 -4.71 -4.17 -5.10
C CYS A 37 -3.37 -3.50 -4.75
N GLY A 38 -3.31 -2.88 -3.57
CA GLY A 38 -2.10 -2.28 -3.01
C GLY A 38 -1.70 -0.94 -3.61
N ASP A 39 -0.68 -0.35 -3.03
CA ASP A 39 -0.01 0.88 -3.44
C ASP A 39 -1.01 2.04 -3.62
N LEU A 40 -1.77 2.28 -2.55
CA LEU A 40 -2.79 3.33 -2.56
C LEU A 40 -2.17 4.73 -2.60
N MET A 41 -1.08 4.92 -1.85
CA MET A 41 -0.41 6.20 -1.68
C MET A 41 0.94 6.25 -2.40
N ASP A 42 1.68 7.30 -2.16
CA ASP A 42 2.97 7.66 -2.74
C ASP A 42 2.90 8.16 -4.20
N ARG A 43 3.85 9.00 -4.59
CA ARG A 43 4.03 9.60 -5.92
C ARG A 43 3.02 10.68 -6.32
N GLY A 44 1.73 10.45 -6.14
CA GLY A 44 0.68 11.38 -6.56
C GLY A 44 0.43 12.53 -5.58
N PRO A 45 -0.12 13.65 -6.09
CA PRO A 45 -0.30 14.86 -5.28
C PRO A 45 -1.62 14.92 -4.49
N GLU A 46 -2.50 13.93 -4.60
CA GLU A 46 -3.85 14.00 -4.01
C GLU A 46 -4.06 12.95 -2.88
N ALA A 47 -3.04 12.73 -2.02
CA ALA A 47 -3.12 11.73 -0.95
C ALA A 47 -4.28 12.00 0.03
N VAL A 48 -4.56 13.27 0.35
CA VAL A 48 -5.65 13.65 1.27
C VAL A 48 -7.02 13.39 0.64
N GLN A 49 -7.20 13.74 -0.64
CA GLN A 49 -8.45 13.51 -1.36
C GLN A 49 -8.74 12.03 -1.49
N LEU A 50 -7.70 11.26 -1.85
CA LEU A 50 -7.80 9.81 -1.98
C LEU A 50 -8.14 9.16 -0.64
N GLN A 51 -7.46 9.55 0.45
CA GLN A 51 -7.79 9.09 1.80
C GLN A 51 -9.28 9.27 2.12
N ASN A 52 -9.81 10.47 1.89
CA ASN A 52 -11.19 10.79 2.22
C ASN A 52 -12.18 9.96 1.38
N TYR A 53 -11.89 9.79 0.10
CA TYR A 53 -12.72 8.97 -0.78
C TYR A 53 -12.73 7.49 -0.37
N ILE A 54 -11.58 6.94 -0.02
CA ILE A 54 -11.50 5.55 0.47
C ILE A 54 -12.29 5.38 1.77
N LEU A 55 -12.22 6.34 2.71
CA LEU A 55 -13.02 6.30 3.93
C LEU A 55 -14.52 6.29 3.63
N GLU A 56 -15.00 7.12 2.70
CA GLU A 56 -16.40 7.09 2.27
C GLU A 56 -16.83 5.73 1.70
N LEU A 57 -15.96 5.09 0.93
CA LEU A 57 -16.23 3.76 0.39
C LEU A 57 -16.21 2.69 1.48
N MET A 58 -15.33 2.81 2.48
CA MET A 58 -15.28 1.91 3.63
C MET A 58 -16.55 2.00 4.47
N GLU A 59 -17.01 3.22 4.78
CA GLU A 59 -18.27 3.45 5.53
C GLU A 59 -19.49 2.79 4.86
N LYS A 60 -19.48 2.70 3.53
CA LYS A 60 -20.55 2.11 2.72
C LYS A 60 -20.32 0.63 2.42
N ASP A 61 -19.28 0.01 2.93
CA ASP A 61 -18.82 -1.33 2.55
C ASP A 61 -18.65 -1.52 1.04
N LYS A 62 -18.10 -0.50 0.35
CA LYS A 62 -17.95 -0.48 -1.11
C LYS A 62 -16.51 -0.69 -1.59
N VAL A 63 -15.58 -0.95 -0.70
CA VAL A 63 -14.19 -1.20 -1.04
C VAL A 63 -13.60 -2.39 -0.29
N VAL A 64 -12.74 -3.12 -0.96
CA VAL A 64 -11.78 -4.07 -0.38
C VAL A 64 -10.39 -3.51 -0.64
N LEU A 65 -9.59 -3.43 0.40
CA LEU A 65 -8.23 -2.90 0.34
C LEU A 65 -7.24 -4.05 0.54
N ILE A 66 -6.30 -4.17 -0.38
CA ILE A 66 -5.16 -5.08 -0.29
C ILE A 66 -3.92 -4.24 -0.03
N LYS A 67 -3.08 -4.69 0.88
CA LYS A 67 -1.86 -4.00 1.27
C LYS A 67 -0.79 -4.17 0.19
N GLY A 68 -0.16 -3.09 -0.22
CA GLY A 68 0.98 -3.07 -1.12
C GLY A 68 2.29 -2.82 -0.38
N ASN A 69 3.40 -2.84 -1.11
CA ASN A 69 4.71 -2.56 -0.54
C ASN A 69 4.91 -1.07 -0.19
N HIS A 70 4.17 -0.15 -0.82
CA HIS A 70 4.21 1.27 -0.47
C HIS A 70 3.56 1.56 0.89
N GLU A 71 2.59 0.79 1.32
CA GLU A 71 2.07 0.87 2.69
C GLU A 71 3.13 0.43 3.71
N ASP A 72 3.95 -0.57 3.39
CA ASP A 72 5.08 -0.98 4.23
C ASP A 72 6.17 0.11 4.27
N LEU A 73 6.45 0.79 3.15
CA LEU A 73 7.39 1.92 3.09
C LEU A 73 6.98 3.07 4.01
N ILE A 74 5.70 3.43 4.03
CA ILE A 74 5.21 4.50 4.94
C ILE A 74 5.38 4.08 6.39
N GLN A 75 5.08 2.82 6.73
CA GLN A 75 5.26 2.32 8.10
C GLN A 75 6.74 2.28 8.50
N ASP A 76 7.63 1.82 7.62
CA ASP A 76 9.07 1.82 7.84
C ASP A 76 9.60 3.25 8.03
N PHE A 77 9.16 4.20 7.21
CA PHE A 77 9.54 5.61 7.32
C PHE A 77 9.18 6.19 8.69
N LEU A 78 7.96 5.91 9.19
CA LEU A 78 7.52 6.38 10.51
C LEU A 78 8.34 5.77 11.65
N ILE A 79 8.73 4.50 11.56
CA ILE A 79 9.54 3.82 12.58
C ILE A 79 10.97 4.37 12.59
N ASN A 80 11.53 4.65 11.42
CA ASN A 80 12.94 4.95 11.25
C ASN A 80 13.24 6.46 11.05
N ILE A 81 12.25 7.34 11.13
CA ILE A 81 12.43 8.79 10.86
C ILE A 81 13.58 9.41 11.68
N GLY A 82 13.77 8.97 12.92
CA GLY A 82 14.85 9.45 13.78
C GLY A 82 16.28 9.11 13.29
N VAL A 83 16.40 8.14 12.36
CA VAL A 83 17.69 7.74 11.75
C VAL A 83 18.02 8.60 10.53
N TYR A 84 17.00 9.15 9.84
CA TYR A 84 17.16 9.89 8.57
C TYR A 84 17.52 11.37 8.74
N THR A 85 17.94 11.81 9.91
CA THR A 85 18.03 13.19 10.41
C THR A 85 18.69 14.26 9.54
N PHE A 86 19.45 13.91 8.47
CA PHE A 86 20.11 14.92 7.62
C PHE A 86 20.10 14.61 6.12
N ARG A 87 19.53 13.46 5.70
CA ARG A 87 19.61 13.00 4.31
C ARG A 87 18.30 12.33 3.83
N ILE A 88 17.16 12.89 4.22
CA ILE A 88 15.85 12.34 3.80
C ILE A 88 15.75 12.21 2.27
N ARG A 89 16.35 13.17 1.53
CA ARG A 89 16.35 13.19 0.06
C ARG A 89 17.24 12.13 -0.59
N ASP A 90 18.15 11.55 0.17
CA ASP A 90 19.02 10.46 -0.29
C ASP A 90 18.43 9.08 0.01
N THR A 91 17.24 9.02 0.58
CA THR A 91 16.55 7.77 0.96
C THR A 91 15.68 7.23 -0.16
N HIS A 92 15.44 5.92 -0.13
CA HIS A 92 14.47 5.28 -1.01
C HIS A 92 13.02 5.77 -0.73
N HIS A 93 12.72 6.24 0.47
CA HIS A 93 11.43 6.83 0.80
C HIS A 93 11.16 8.10 -0.01
N TYR A 94 12.19 8.96 -0.16
CA TYR A 94 12.07 10.16 -0.99
C TYR A 94 11.86 9.81 -2.47
N SER A 95 12.68 8.90 -3.01
CA SER A 95 12.59 8.51 -4.42
C SER A 95 11.31 7.73 -4.77
N ASN A 96 10.66 7.12 -3.79
CA ASN A 96 9.37 6.44 -3.96
C ASN A 96 8.15 7.34 -3.73
N GLY A 97 8.33 8.61 -3.30
CA GLY A 97 7.24 9.53 -3.04
C GLY A 97 6.60 9.39 -1.65
N THR A 98 7.18 8.55 -0.77
CA THR A 98 6.69 8.34 0.60
C THR A 98 6.76 9.64 1.42
N VAL A 99 7.83 10.42 1.24
CA VAL A 99 7.98 11.71 1.93
C VAL A 99 6.88 12.67 1.50
N ASP A 100 6.62 12.81 0.19
CA ASP A 100 5.59 13.69 -0.36
C ASP A 100 4.18 13.31 0.16
N THR A 101 3.88 12.01 0.24
CA THR A 101 2.65 11.52 0.87
C THR A 101 2.55 11.92 2.33
N CYS A 102 3.63 11.76 3.09
CA CYS A 102 3.69 12.13 4.49
C CYS A 102 3.53 13.65 4.70
N GLU A 103 4.13 14.47 3.84
CA GLU A 103 3.94 15.93 3.85
C GLU A 103 2.46 16.30 3.68
N GLN A 104 1.79 15.70 2.70
CA GLN A 104 0.38 15.92 2.42
C GLN A 104 -0.51 15.49 3.61
N LEU A 105 -0.31 14.28 4.13
CA LEU A 105 -1.16 13.72 5.19
C LEU A 105 -0.92 14.38 6.56
N ALA A 106 0.34 14.71 6.90
CA ALA A 106 0.68 15.38 8.15
C ALA A 106 0.48 16.90 8.11
N GLY A 107 0.41 17.50 6.89
CA GLY A 107 0.42 18.94 6.70
C GLY A 107 1.73 19.57 7.21
N MET A 108 2.86 18.94 6.89
CA MET A 108 4.21 19.37 7.28
C MET A 108 5.13 19.32 6.07
N SER A 109 6.07 20.26 5.98
CA SER A 109 7.12 20.20 4.95
C SER A 109 8.22 19.18 5.30
N ASP A 110 9.03 18.77 4.32
CA ASP A 110 10.21 17.92 4.54
C ASP A 110 11.16 18.52 5.58
N TYR A 111 11.31 19.85 5.59
CA TYR A 111 12.07 20.58 6.59
C TYR A 111 11.47 20.39 8.00
N ASP A 112 10.16 20.56 8.16
CA ASP A 112 9.48 20.40 9.45
C ASP A 112 9.55 18.96 9.95
N ILE A 113 9.39 17.99 9.06
CA ILE A 113 9.53 16.55 9.37
C ILE A 113 10.90 16.25 9.97
N LEU A 114 11.97 16.76 9.36
CA LEU A 114 13.33 16.56 9.84
C LEU A 114 13.63 17.26 11.17
N HIS A 115 13.09 18.46 11.39
CA HIS A 115 13.38 19.25 12.59
C HIS A 115 12.46 18.94 13.76
N ASN A 116 11.28 18.36 13.49
CA ASN A 116 10.26 18.02 14.50
C ASN A 116 9.74 16.60 14.32
N PRO A 117 10.61 15.56 14.33
CA PRO A 117 10.21 14.19 14.02
C PRO A 117 9.15 13.62 14.97
N LEU A 118 9.15 14.00 16.25
CA LEU A 118 8.14 13.57 17.21
C LEU A 118 6.76 14.17 16.92
N GLU A 119 6.70 15.44 16.52
CA GLU A 119 5.44 16.08 16.09
C GLU A 119 4.94 15.41 14.81
N PHE A 120 5.82 15.19 13.85
CA PHE A 120 5.50 14.50 12.61
C PHE A 120 4.88 13.11 12.88
N VAL A 121 5.57 12.26 13.64
CA VAL A 121 5.06 10.92 13.99
C VAL A 121 3.71 11.03 14.68
N THR A 122 3.56 11.98 15.63
CA THR A 122 2.30 12.20 16.35
C THR A 122 1.17 12.57 15.39
N LYS A 123 1.42 13.44 14.40
CA LYS A 123 0.43 13.80 13.38
C LYS A 123 0.09 12.60 12.52
N MET A 124 1.10 11.91 11.97
CA MET A 124 0.91 10.76 11.08
C MET A 124 0.12 9.63 11.72
N ILE A 125 0.48 9.19 12.93
CA ILE A 125 -0.25 8.12 13.61
C ILE A 125 -1.70 8.49 13.94
N ASN A 126 -2.06 9.78 13.89
CA ASN A 126 -3.42 10.27 14.07
C ASN A 126 -4.19 10.46 12.77
N THR A 127 -3.55 10.30 11.60
CA THR A 127 -4.27 10.35 10.32
C THR A 127 -5.22 9.17 10.18
N PRO A 128 -6.36 9.35 9.48
CA PRO A 128 -7.23 8.24 9.15
C PRO A 128 -6.54 7.15 8.31
N PHE A 129 -5.55 7.52 7.50
CA PHE A 129 -4.77 6.55 6.73
C PHE A 129 -4.09 5.52 7.65
N ILE A 130 -3.36 5.99 8.66
CA ILE A 130 -2.65 5.10 9.60
C ILE A 130 -3.61 4.42 10.59
N LYS A 131 -4.63 5.15 11.10
CA LYS A 131 -5.52 4.60 12.14
C LYS A 131 -6.61 3.68 11.61
N THR A 132 -7.05 3.88 10.37
CA THR A 132 -8.27 3.24 9.87
C THR A 132 -8.03 2.48 8.57
N ILE A 133 -7.36 3.09 7.58
CA ILE A 133 -7.21 2.49 6.26
C ILE A 133 -6.20 1.34 6.31
N ILE A 134 -4.98 1.57 6.79
CA ILE A 134 -3.94 0.51 6.86
C ILE A 134 -4.41 -0.70 7.70
N PRO A 135 -5.01 -0.54 8.88
CA PRO A 135 -5.50 -1.69 9.65
C PRO A 135 -6.63 -2.49 9.00
N ALA A 136 -7.36 -1.88 8.06
CA ALA A 136 -8.42 -2.56 7.30
C ALA A 136 -7.90 -3.30 6.05
N MET A 137 -6.66 -3.05 5.66
CA MET A 137 -6.04 -3.72 4.52
C MET A 137 -5.78 -5.19 4.81
N LYS A 138 -5.92 -6.00 3.78
CA LYS A 138 -5.72 -7.46 3.81
C LYS A 138 -4.52 -7.82 2.94
N ASN A 139 -3.90 -8.96 3.21
CA ASN A 139 -2.85 -9.47 2.35
C ASN A 139 -3.39 -9.98 1.00
N TYR A 140 -4.62 -10.48 1.00
CA TYR A 140 -5.31 -10.95 -0.20
C TYR A 140 -6.83 -10.85 -0.05
N PHE A 141 -7.52 -10.90 -1.18
CA PHE A 141 -8.96 -11.11 -1.25
C PHE A 141 -9.28 -12.20 -2.26
N GLU A 142 -10.23 -13.06 -1.92
CA GLU A 142 -10.57 -14.24 -2.72
C GLU A 142 -12.06 -14.24 -3.05
N THR A 143 -12.37 -14.54 -4.30
CA THR A 143 -13.71 -14.85 -4.80
C THR A 143 -13.75 -16.30 -5.27
N GLU A 144 -14.89 -16.78 -5.74
CA GLU A 144 -15.02 -18.14 -6.26
C GLU A 144 -13.99 -18.47 -7.36
N ASN A 145 -13.63 -17.48 -8.20
CA ASN A 145 -12.82 -17.71 -9.40
C ASN A 145 -11.49 -16.95 -9.42
N TYR A 146 -11.26 -16.02 -8.47
CA TYR A 146 -10.09 -15.13 -8.50
C TYR A 146 -9.51 -14.90 -7.12
N ILE A 147 -8.20 -14.78 -7.08
CA ILE A 147 -7.43 -14.33 -5.92
C ILE A 147 -6.79 -12.99 -6.31
N PHE A 148 -6.99 -11.97 -5.48
CA PHE A 148 -6.43 -10.64 -5.65
C PHE A 148 -5.34 -10.43 -4.60
N VAL A 149 -4.16 -10.05 -5.04
CA VAL A 149 -2.98 -9.75 -4.23
C VAL A 149 -2.27 -8.54 -4.82
N HIS A 150 -1.36 -7.95 -4.04
CA HIS A 150 -0.34 -7.05 -4.57
C HIS A 150 0.99 -7.82 -4.67
N GLY A 151 1.72 -7.63 -5.78
CA GLY A 151 2.94 -8.38 -6.07
C GLY A 151 2.63 -9.85 -6.35
N TRP A 152 2.86 -10.73 -5.39
CA TRP A 152 2.63 -12.17 -5.53
C TRP A 152 2.07 -12.80 -4.24
N ILE A 153 1.81 -14.10 -4.27
CA ILE A 153 1.55 -14.90 -3.07
C ILE A 153 2.88 -15.35 -2.45
N PRO A 154 2.95 -15.55 -1.13
CA PRO A 154 4.12 -16.14 -0.48
C PRO A 154 4.51 -17.48 -1.10
N CYS A 155 5.80 -17.65 -1.35
CA CYS A 155 6.39 -18.82 -1.99
C CYS A 155 7.43 -19.47 -1.09
N ILE A 156 7.66 -20.76 -1.28
CA ILE A 156 8.83 -21.45 -0.75
C ILE A 156 10.03 -21.04 -1.59
N VAL A 157 11.10 -20.62 -0.91
CA VAL A 157 12.33 -20.18 -1.57
C VAL A 157 13.38 -21.26 -1.41
N ASP A 158 13.76 -21.92 -2.51
CA ASP A 158 14.87 -22.85 -2.50
C ASP A 158 16.20 -22.10 -2.68
N LYS A 159 17.00 -22.12 -1.60
CA LYS A 159 18.35 -21.52 -1.56
C LYS A 159 19.47 -22.55 -1.69
N THR A 160 19.14 -23.83 -1.86
CA THR A 160 20.13 -24.91 -1.76
C THR A 160 21.00 -25.07 -3.00
N GLU A 161 20.49 -24.73 -4.17
CA GLU A 161 21.24 -24.87 -5.43
C GLU A 161 22.35 -23.81 -5.63
N TYR A 162 22.21 -22.63 -5.00
CA TYR A 162 23.17 -21.54 -5.15
C TYR A 162 23.39 -20.78 -3.84
N PRO A 163 24.07 -21.38 -2.86
CA PRO A 163 24.22 -20.82 -1.52
C PRO A 163 24.95 -19.48 -1.45
N ASN A 164 25.65 -19.09 -2.51
CA ASN A 164 26.44 -17.86 -2.59
C ASN A 164 25.83 -16.80 -3.50
N THR A 165 24.64 -17.00 -4.05
CA THR A 165 23.97 -15.96 -4.86
C THR A 165 23.06 -15.12 -3.98
N PRO A 166 23.05 -13.77 -4.14
CA PRO A 166 22.22 -12.90 -3.34
C PRO A 166 20.71 -12.95 -3.69
N LYS A 167 20.34 -13.69 -4.74
CA LYS A 167 18.96 -13.88 -5.18
C LYS A 167 18.60 -15.36 -5.18
N PRO A 168 17.45 -15.73 -4.63
CA PRO A 168 16.93 -17.09 -4.80
C PRO A 168 16.65 -17.33 -6.29
N THR A 169 17.05 -18.49 -6.79
CA THR A 169 16.92 -18.86 -8.20
C THR A 169 15.66 -19.64 -8.49
N LYS A 170 14.98 -20.10 -7.46
CA LYS A 170 13.78 -20.89 -7.60
C LYS A 170 12.75 -20.57 -6.52
N TYR A 171 11.54 -20.31 -6.98
CA TYR A 171 10.37 -20.13 -6.13
C TYR A 171 9.41 -21.26 -6.37
N GLU A 172 8.96 -21.91 -5.31
CA GLU A 172 7.99 -22.99 -5.38
C GLU A 172 6.67 -22.56 -4.77
N TYR A 173 5.58 -23.05 -5.32
CA TYR A 173 4.25 -22.81 -4.77
C TYR A 173 4.15 -23.38 -3.35
N ASP A 174 3.73 -22.53 -2.41
CA ASP A 174 3.41 -22.96 -1.05
C ASP A 174 1.89 -23.20 -0.95
N PRO A 175 1.42 -24.44 -0.75
CA PRO A 175 0.00 -24.70 -0.60
C PRO A 175 -0.61 -24.03 0.65
N ASN A 176 0.22 -23.62 1.61
CA ASN A 176 -0.17 -22.97 2.85
C ASN A 176 -0.04 -21.44 2.81
N TRP A 177 0.19 -20.84 1.66
CA TRP A 177 0.44 -19.40 1.50
C TRP A 177 -0.59 -18.49 2.20
N ARG A 178 -1.86 -18.95 2.35
CA ARG A 178 -2.91 -18.18 3.03
C ARG A 178 -2.64 -17.96 4.52
N SER A 179 -1.88 -18.86 5.14
CA SER A 179 -1.45 -18.80 6.55
C SER A 179 0.00 -18.33 6.73
N ALA A 180 0.60 -17.78 5.67
CA ALA A 180 1.95 -17.25 5.72
C ALA A 180 2.07 -16.11 6.75
N SER A 181 3.26 -15.96 7.33
CA SER A 181 3.56 -14.87 8.26
C SER A 181 3.53 -13.50 7.56
N GLU A 182 3.39 -12.42 8.33
CA GLU A 182 3.44 -11.06 7.77
C GLU A 182 4.78 -10.79 7.07
N GLU A 183 5.90 -11.30 7.57
CA GLU A 183 7.21 -11.20 6.93
C GLU A 183 7.25 -11.86 5.53
N GLN A 184 6.59 -13.02 5.39
CA GLN A 184 6.48 -13.70 4.09
C GLN A 184 5.58 -12.91 3.13
N TRP A 185 4.49 -12.33 3.63
CA TRP A 185 3.63 -11.46 2.85
C TRP A 185 4.33 -10.15 2.45
N GLU A 186 5.06 -9.52 3.36
CA GLU A 186 5.88 -8.35 3.04
C GLU A 186 6.86 -8.67 1.90
N SER A 187 7.58 -9.79 1.99
CA SER A 187 8.47 -10.24 0.91
C SER A 187 7.71 -10.45 -0.41
N ALA A 188 6.50 -11.04 -0.36
CA ALA A 188 5.69 -11.32 -1.55
C ALA A 188 5.17 -10.03 -2.22
N ARG A 189 4.88 -8.97 -1.45
CA ARG A 189 4.46 -7.67 -1.98
C ARG A 189 5.53 -6.98 -2.85
N TRP A 190 6.81 -7.29 -2.63
CA TRP A 190 7.92 -6.78 -3.44
C TRP A 190 8.19 -7.56 -4.72
N PHE A 191 7.41 -8.59 -5.00
CA PHE A 191 7.60 -9.43 -6.16
C PHE A 191 6.99 -8.78 -7.42
N ASN A 192 7.84 -8.30 -8.31
CA ASN A 192 7.46 -7.73 -9.61
C ASN A 192 7.56 -8.77 -10.73
N GLY A 193 6.73 -9.81 -10.65
CA GLY A 193 6.64 -10.84 -11.66
C GLY A 193 7.86 -11.81 -11.70
N MET A 194 7.60 -13.02 -12.12
CA MET A 194 8.64 -13.99 -12.49
C MET A 194 8.85 -14.00 -14.00
#